data_aa0325fdb5a3638ca125ab96833abba2
#
_entry.id   aa0325fdb5a3638ca125ab96833abba2
#
_cell.length_a   1.000
_cell.length_b   1.000
_cell.length_c   1.000
_cell.angle_alpha   90.00
_cell.angle_beta   90.00
_cell.angle_gamma   90.00
#
_symmetry.space_group_name_H-M   'P 1'
#
loop_
_entity.id
_entity.type
_entity.pdbx_description
1 polymer ?
#
loop_
_entity_poly.entity_id
_entity_poly.type
_entity_poly.pdbx_seq_one_letter_code
_entity_poly.pdbx_strand_id
1 'polypeptide(L)'
;MLMRRGLIALAFVLFLGVAANAQTITGKIVDSRNEPIEAVTVVAQTIDSVFVDAAITDSTGQFLIKNAPEKYRLILQHLLFVTQQVNGYTPNIGTLTMKEQDYTLNEVVIKGERPQVKVEDGALSYDMNRMAEKKVISNAYESILQLPGVVEQNGSITLAGANGVSIILDGKPTTMSNAQLYELLKSTPVSNIEKIQVMYSAPAKYHVRGAAINIVTQKKKTENPFLQGEINGSYIQRHFTNGQGGINLSYSSPKLSVDFLYSLSATKSKTQLDLATLHKLDNKVYEIEQYNRGTKKDLAHNIRLGGEYTFNNEDKLSLAYTAVLSPDGKSTENSVGSFSNSTNNKDFENSMHNMSLNYSSHNNFNAGVDYTHYNSLFYQDFQDSRTDGMINDFTSDSKQKIDRIKVYADKSHEFAKDWSFNYGAEFTYATDYNMQKYNSRTETDMTGSNTDSNIKEYTYNAYAGFDKSFTETF
;
A
#
# COMPACT_ATOMS: atom_id res chain seq x y z
N MET A 1 7.26 -46.14 24.38
CA MET A 1 7.32 -46.38 22.93
C MET A 1 6.14 -47.20 22.39
N LEU A 2 5.39 -47.93 23.23
CA LEU A 2 4.21 -48.72 22.80
C LEU A 2 2.91 -47.89 22.63
N MET A 3 2.72 -46.79 23.36
CA MET A 3 1.48 -45.98 23.25
C MET A 3 1.39 -45.14 21.94
N ARG A 4 2.52 -44.83 21.30
CA ARG A 4 2.51 -44.11 20.02
C ARG A 4 2.16 -44.96 18.79
N ARG A 5 2.34 -46.26 18.89
CA ARG A 5 2.01 -47.20 17.80
C ARG A 5 0.51 -47.58 17.81
N GLY A 6 -0.18 -47.53 18.96
CA GLY A 6 -1.61 -47.77 19.07
C GLY A 6 -2.49 -46.66 18.49
N LEU A 7 -2.04 -45.37 18.61
CA LEU A 7 -2.79 -44.23 18.06
C LEU A 7 -2.72 -44.16 16.53
N ILE A 8 -1.62 -44.58 15.92
CA ILE A 8 -1.47 -44.60 14.46
C ILE A 8 -2.30 -45.73 13.85
N ALA A 9 -2.40 -46.89 14.51
CA ALA A 9 -3.25 -47.99 14.08
C ALA A 9 -4.75 -47.67 14.21
N LEU A 10 -5.15 -46.93 15.24
CA LEU A 10 -6.54 -46.49 15.43
C LEU A 10 -6.94 -45.39 14.41
N ALA A 11 -6.03 -44.51 14.03
CA ALA A 11 -6.26 -43.53 12.97
C ALA A 11 -6.37 -44.17 11.57
N PHE A 12 -5.67 -45.28 11.33
CA PHE A 12 -5.74 -45.99 10.05
C PHE A 12 -7.01 -46.85 9.89
N VAL A 13 -7.58 -47.34 11.00
CA VAL A 13 -8.84 -48.11 11.00
C VAL A 13 -10.06 -47.19 10.86
N LEU A 14 -9.98 -45.91 11.28
CA LEU A 14 -11.04 -44.94 11.10
C LEU A 14 -11.13 -44.36 9.65
N PHE A 15 -10.12 -44.60 8.81
CA PHE A 15 -10.11 -44.16 7.41
C PHE A 15 -10.64 -45.20 6.42
N LEU A 16 -11.00 -46.40 6.87
CA LEU A 16 -11.43 -47.54 6.02
C LEU A 16 -12.95 -47.79 6.01
N GLY A 17 -13.78 -46.78 6.31
CA GLY A 17 -15.21 -47.01 6.56
C GLY A 17 -16.22 -46.12 5.83
N VAL A 18 -15.90 -45.49 4.70
CA VAL A 18 -16.94 -44.91 3.83
C VAL A 18 -16.78 -45.47 2.42
N ALA A 19 -17.27 -46.70 2.22
CA ALA A 19 -17.64 -47.14 0.87
C ALA A 19 -18.83 -46.28 0.45
N ALA A 20 -18.57 -45.12 -0.14
CA ALA A 20 -19.59 -44.33 -0.85
C ALA A 20 -20.10 -45.24 -1.98
N ASN A 21 -21.35 -45.71 -1.90
CA ASN A 21 -22.03 -46.38 -2.99
C ASN A 21 -22.20 -45.30 -4.11
N ALA A 22 -21.21 -45.20 -4.96
CA ALA A 22 -21.25 -44.29 -6.09
C ALA A 22 -22.11 -44.93 -7.19
N GLN A 23 -23.19 -44.28 -7.57
CA GLN A 23 -24.05 -44.73 -8.67
C GLN A 23 -23.79 -43.87 -9.93
N THR A 24 -24.13 -44.43 -11.08
CA THR A 24 -24.13 -43.65 -12.33
C THR A 24 -25.53 -43.09 -12.57
N ILE A 25 -25.66 -41.81 -12.78
CA ILE A 25 -26.94 -41.17 -13.09
C ILE A 25 -27.07 -41.00 -14.58
N THR A 26 -28.19 -41.40 -15.12
CA THR A 26 -28.59 -41.18 -16.51
C THR A 26 -29.92 -40.44 -16.59
N GLY A 27 -30.12 -39.67 -17.63
CA GLY A 27 -31.39 -39.00 -17.89
C GLY A 27 -31.40 -38.38 -19.27
N LYS A 28 -32.57 -37.85 -19.67
CA LYS A 28 -32.77 -37.14 -20.93
C LYS A 28 -33.35 -35.77 -20.62
N ILE A 29 -32.87 -34.74 -21.33
CA ILE A 29 -33.36 -33.37 -21.19
C ILE A 29 -34.03 -32.95 -22.48
N VAL A 30 -35.26 -32.43 -22.34
CA VAL A 30 -36.10 -31.98 -23.47
C VAL A 30 -36.66 -30.59 -23.22
N ASP A 31 -37.10 -29.93 -24.27
CA ASP A 31 -37.87 -28.68 -24.19
C ASP A 31 -39.38 -28.93 -23.92
N SER A 32 -40.18 -27.85 -23.88
CA SER A 32 -41.63 -27.91 -23.68
C SER A 32 -42.40 -28.60 -24.83
N ARG A 33 -41.75 -28.82 -25.98
CA ARG A 33 -42.29 -29.54 -27.14
C ARG A 33 -41.82 -30.98 -27.21
N ASN A 34 -41.09 -31.46 -26.15
CA ASN A 34 -40.51 -32.77 -26.06
C ASN A 34 -39.35 -33.03 -27.05
N GLU A 35 -38.72 -31.94 -27.59
CA GLU A 35 -37.55 -32.02 -28.43
C GLU A 35 -36.27 -32.11 -27.54
N PRO A 36 -35.27 -32.90 -27.92
CA PRO A 36 -34.05 -33.04 -27.11
C PRO A 36 -33.25 -31.75 -27.13
N ILE A 37 -32.68 -31.37 -25.96
CA ILE A 37 -31.80 -30.21 -25.83
C ILE A 37 -30.35 -30.68 -25.74
N GLU A 38 -29.55 -30.31 -26.72
CA GLU A 38 -28.12 -30.53 -26.77
C GLU A 38 -27.38 -29.47 -25.96
N ALA A 39 -26.16 -29.78 -25.46
CA ALA A 39 -25.24 -28.88 -24.75
C ALA A 39 -25.79 -28.31 -23.43
N VAL A 40 -26.74 -28.96 -22.76
CA VAL A 40 -27.14 -28.61 -21.40
C VAL A 40 -26.02 -29.09 -20.44
N THR A 41 -25.49 -28.18 -19.66
CA THR A 41 -24.59 -28.53 -18.56
C THR A 41 -25.38 -29.04 -17.39
N VAL A 42 -25.14 -30.30 -17.00
CA VAL A 42 -25.77 -30.98 -15.87
C VAL A 42 -24.74 -31.11 -14.76
N VAL A 43 -24.88 -30.36 -13.69
CA VAL A 43 -23.99 -30.40 -12.54
C VAL A 43 -24.66 -31.22 -11.44
N ALA A 44 -24.00 -32.29 -10.99
CA ALA A 44 -24.43 -33.06 -9.83
C ALA A 44 -23.76 -32.58 -8.55
N GLN A 45 -24.57 -32.40 -7.52
CA GLN A 45 -24.14 -32.01 -6.18
C GLN A 45 -24.78 -32.97 -5.14
N THR A 46 -24.14 -33.07 -3.95
CA THR A 46 -24.82 -33.61 -2.79
C THR A 46 -25.96 -32.70 -2.36
N ILE A 47 -26.84 -33.17 -1.48
CA ILE A 47 -27.91 -32.34 -0.93
C ILE A 47 -27.38 -31.12 -0.18
N ASP A 48 -26.18 -31.20 0.38
CA ASP A 48 -25.46 -30.09 1.05
C ASP A 48 -24.69 -29.18 0.06
N SER A 49 -25.00 -29.28 -1.23
CA SER A 49 -24.42 -28.43 -2.30
C SER A 49 -22.91 -28.62 -2.56
N VAL A 50 -22.35 -29.77 -2.17
CA VAL A 50 -20.96 -30.12 -2.53
C VAL A 50 -20.94 -30.67 -3.94
N PHE A 51 -20.09 -30.14 -4.81
CA PHE A 51 -19.88 -30.62 -6.19
C PHE A 51 -19.44 -32.09 -6.21
N VAL A 52 -20.04 -32.86 -7.10
CA VAL A 52 -19.73 -34.28 -7.30
C VAL A 52 -19.11 -34.53 -8.67
N ASP A 53 -19.85 -34.18 -9.73
CA ASP A 53 -19.45 -34.40 -11.14
C ASP A 53 -20.32 -33.53 -12.05
N ALA A 54 -19.93 -33.39 -13.34
CA ALA A 54 -20.74 -32.68 -14.33
C ALA A 54 -20.67 -33.41 -15.68
N ALA A 55 -21.78 -33.31 -16.42
CA ALA A 55 -21.88 -33.82 -17.79
C ALA A 55 -22.57 -32.79 -18.69
N ILE A 56 -22.41 -33.00 -19.99
CA ILE A 56 -23.10 -32.18 -21.03
C ILE A 56 -23.99 -33.12 -21.82
N THR A 57 -25.24 -32.70 -22.13
CA THR A 57 -26.13 -33.50 -22.95
C THR A 57 -25.64 -33.59 -24.40
N ASP A 58 -25.79 -34.78 -24.97
CA ASP A 58 -25.54 -35.04 -26.39
C ASP A 58 -26.69 -34.54 -27.30
N SER A 59 -26.56 -34.75 -28.61
CA SER A 59 -27.57 -34.37 -29.60
C SER A 59 -28.94 -35.06 -29.43
N THR A 60 -29.01 -36.14 -28.63
CA THR A 60 -30.27 -36.83 -28.26
C THR A 60 -30.83 -36.35 -26.93
N GLY A 61 -30.19 -35.35 -26.30
CA GLY A 61 -30.53 -34.81 -25.00
C GLY A 61 -30.12 -35.69 -23.81
N GLN A 62 -29.35 -36.77 -24.04
CA GLN A 62 -28.94 -37.70 -22.98
C GLN A 62 -27.67 -37.21 -22.25
N PHE A 63 -27.60 -37.50 -20.95
CA PHE A 63 -26.41 -37.25 -20.13
C PHE A 63 -26.09 -38.45 -19.25
N LEU A 64 -24.82 -38.54 -18.84
CA LEU A 64 -24.33 -39.56 -17.94
C LEU A 64 -23.35 -38.93 -16.95
N ILE A 65 -23.68 -39.04 -15.65
CA ILE A 65 -22.84 -38.56 -14.52
C ILE A 65 -22.36 -39.79 -13.77
N LYS A 66 -21.08 -39.83 -13.45
CA LYS A 66 -20.42 -40.92 -12.71
C LYS A 66 -20.25 -40.55 -11.24
N ASN A 67 -20.11 -41.56 -10.38
CA ASN A 67 -19.76 -41.38 -8.97
C ASN A 67 -20.74 -40.55 -8.14
N ALA A 68 -22.01 -40.52 -8.50
CA ALA A 68 -23.01 -39.77 -7.75
C ALA A 68 -23.41 -40.49 -6.44
N PRO A 69 -23.74 -39.77 -5.37
CA PRO A 69 -24.28 -40.33 -4.14
C PRO A 69 -25.73 -40.82 -4.35
N GLU A 70 -26.23 -41.60 -3.44
CA GLU A 70 -27.61 -42.15 -3.46
C GLU A 70 -28.67 -41.03 -3.53
N LYS A 71 -28.43 -39.91 -2.82
CA LYS A 71 -29.24 -38.70 -2.85
C LYS A 71 -28.44 -37.57 -3.45
N TYR A 72 -28.95 -36.99 -4.49
CA TYR A 72 -28.25 -35.94 -5.25
C TYR A 72 -29.18 -34.82 -5.68
N ARG A 73 -28.57 -33.67 -6.03
CA ARG A 73 -29.19 -32.55 -6.69
C ARG A 73 -28.55 -32.33 -8.05
N LEU A 74 -29.36 -32.23 -9.09
CA LEU A 74 -28.89 -31.81 -10.42
C LEU A 74 -29.23 -30.35 -10.63
N ILE A 75 -28.27 -29.60 -11.16
CA ILE A 75 -28.46 -28.25 -11.66
C ILE A 75 -28.33 -28.31 -13.18
N LEU A 76 -29.38 -27.93 -13.90
CA LEU A 76 -29.45 -27.92 -15.35
C LEU A 76 -29.26 -26.49 -15.83
N GLN A 77 -28.24 -26.25 -16.63
CA GLN A 77 -27.89 -24.91 -17.14
C GLN A 77 -27.73 -24.95 -18.66
N HIS A 78 -28.42 -24.05 -19.34
CA HIS A 78 -28.26 -23.83 -20.77
C HIS A 78 -28.54 -22.36 -21.10
N LEU A 79 -27.87 -21.83 -22.13
CA LEU A 79 -27.94 -20.40 -22.48
C LEU A 79 -29.37 -19.92 -22.81
N LEU A 80 -30.17 -20.76 -23.42
CA LEU A 80 -31.54 -20.41 -23.91
C LEU A 80 -32.66 -20.90 -22.99
N PHE A 81 -32.35 -21.54 -21.87
CA PHE A 81 -33.34 -22.15 -20.99
C PHE A 81 -33.14 -21.71 -19.53
N VAL A 82 -34.26 -21.65 -18.81
CA VAL A 82 -34.24 -21.28 -17.38
C VAL A 82 -33.49 -22.34 -16.59
N THR A 83 -32.48 -21.92 -15.79
CA THR A 83 -31.77 -22.80 -14.91
C THR A 83 -32.71 -23.54 -13.97
N GLN A 84 -32.63 -24.86 -13.93
CA GLN A 84 -33.52 -25.70 -13.12
C GLN A 84 -32.70 -26.54 -12.11
N GLN A 85 -33.28 -26.75 -10.93
CA GLN A 85 -32.70 -27.64 -9.92
C GLN A 85 -33.67 -28.81 -9.70
N VAL A 86 -33.16 -30.05 -9.71
CA VAL A 86 -33.92 -31.26 -9.54
C VAL A 86 -33.21 -32.17 -8.52
N ASN A 87 -33.92 -32.59 -7.48
CA ASN A 87 -33.39 -33.57 -6.55
C ASN A 87 -33.75 -34.98 -7.04
N GLY A 88 -32.79 -35.90 -6.94
CA GLY A 88 -32.96 -37.29 -7.36
C GLY A 88 -32.34 -38.29 -6.38
N TYR A 89 -32.81 -39.52 -6.49
CA TYR A 89 -32.34 -40.66 -5.66
C TYR A 89 -32.38 -42.00 -6.42
N THR A 90 -32.53 -41.93 -7.75
CA THR A 90 -32.54 -43.11 -8.62
C THR A 90 -31.41 -43.02 -9.66
N PRO A 91 -30.80 -44.14 -10.09
CA PRO A 91 -29.78 -44.14 -11.14
C PRO A 91 -30.26 -43.61 -12.49
N ASN A 92 -31.55 -43.75 -12.77
CA ASN A 92 -32.19 -43.16 -13.96
C ASN A 92 -33.25 -42.15 -13.49
N ILE A 93 -33.01 -40.87 -13.78
CA ILE A 93 -33.90 -39.77 -13.39
C ILE A 93 -35.05 -39.54 -14.39
N GLY A 94 -35.02 -40.26 -15.53
CA GLY A 94 -36.03 -40.14 -16.56
C GLY A 94 -35.84 -38.90 -17.48
N THR A 95 -36.94 -38.35 -17.99
CA THR A 95 -36.94 -37.21 -18.84
C THR A 95 -37.23 -35.93 -18.02
N LEU A 96 -36.35 -34.94 -18.13
CA LEU A 96 -36.47 -33.62 -17.49
C LEU A 96 -36.80 -32.58 -18.54
N THR A 97 -37.81 -31.74 -18.29
CA THR A 97 -38.22 -30.70 -19.23
C THR A 97 -37.74 -29.33 -18.75
N MET A 98 -36.98 -28.64 -19.58
CA MET A 98 -36.57 -27.26 -19.33
C MET A 98 -37.48 -26.26 -20.07
N LYS A 99 -37.74 -25.14 -19.42
CA LYS A 99 -38.49 -24.03 -20.04
C LYS A 99 -37.57 -23.07 -20.75
N GLU A 100 -37.95 -22.65 -21.96
CA GLU A 100 -37.24 -21.60 -22.67
C GLU A 100 -37.20 -20.33 -21.84
N GLN A 101 -36.04 -19.66 -21.82
CA GLN A 101 -35.87 -18.39 -21.15
C GLN A 101 -36.24 -17.28 -22.14
N ASP A 102 -37.35 -16.54 -21.89
CA ASP A 102 -37.66 -15.33 -22.63
C ASP A 102 -36.56 -14.27 -22.33
N TYR A 103 -35.60 -14.17 -23.23
CA TYR A 103 -34.72 -13.02 -23.28
C TYR A 103 -35.48 -11.83 -23.88
N THR A 104 -36.25 -11.13 -23.07
CA THR A 104 -36.39 -9.70 -23.33
C THR A 104 -35.01 -9.13 -23.12
N LEU A 105 -34.33 -8.73 -24.19
CA LEU A 105 -33.12 -7.96 -24.13
C LEU A 105 -33.45 -6.67 -23.37
N ASN A 106 -33.39 -6.72 -22.05
CA ASN A 106 -33.14 -5.51 -21.29
C ASN A 106 -31.83 -4.97 -21.86
N GLU A 107 -31.92 -3.78 -22.42
CA GLU A 107 -30.78 -2.99 -22.85
C GLU A 107 -29.67 -3.22 -21.81
N VAL A 108 -28.63 -3.95 -22.19
CA VAL A 108 -27.42 -4.07 -21.36
C VAL A 108 -26.80 -2.69 -21.44
N VAL A 109 -27.27 -1.79 -20.59
CA VAL A 109 -26.50 -0.62 -20.22
C VAL A 109 -25.25 -1.20 -19.56
N ILE A 110 -24.21 -1.42 -20.36
CA ILE A 110 -22.86 -1.56 -19.86
C ILE A 110 -22.58 -0.21 -19.19
N LYS A 111 -22.96 -0.08 -17.92
CA LYS A 111 -22.35 0.89 -17.04
C LYS A 111 -20.90 0.41 -16.94
N GLY A 112 -20.11 0.80 -17.93
CA GLY A 112 -18.67 0.82 -17.77
C GLY A 112 -18.43 1.78 -16.62
N GLU A 113 -18.43 1.28 -15.41
CA GLU A 113 -17.98 2.00 -14.25
C GLU A 113 -16.47 2.13 -14.40
N ARG A 114 -16.07 3.14 -15.18
CA ARG A 114 -14.72 3.68 -15.04
C ARG A 114 -14.56 4.01 -13.56
N PRO A 115 -13.41 3.76 -12.93
CA PRO A 115 -13.13 4.31 -11.61
C PRO A 115 -13.53 5.78 -11.69
N GLN A 116 -14.45 6.22 -10.82
CA GLN A 116 -14.95 7.58 -10.91
C GLN A 116 -13.82 8.51 -10.58
N VAL A 117 -13.12 8.93 -11.62
CA VAL A 117 -12.17 10.01 -11.57
C VAL A 117 -12.99 11.27 -11.71
N LYS A 118 -12.99 12.09 -10.67
CA LYS A 118 -13.59 13.41 -10.71
C LYS A 118 -12.47 14.43 -10.84
N VAL A 119 -12.71 15.48 -11.62
CA VAL A 119 -11.86 16.66 -11.59
C VAL A 119 -12.38 17.57 -10.48
N GLU A 120 -11.62 17.73 -9.41
CA GLU A 120 -11.96 18.60 -8.28
C GLU A 120 -10.76 19.52 -8.02
N ASP A 121 -10.96 20.83 -7.96
CA ASP A 121 -9.93 21.81 -7.63
C ASP A 121 -8.63 21.70 -8.46
N GLY A 122 -8.75 21.36 -9.74
CA GLY A 122 -7.58 21.14 -10.62
C GLY A 122 -6.83 19.83 -10.38
N ALA A 123 -7.39 18.92 -9.59
CA ALA A 123 -6.86 17.59 -9.31
C ALA A 123 -7.73 16.49 -9.92
N LEU A 124 -7.09 15.39 -10.32
CA LEU A 124 -7.76 14.14 -10.62
C LEU A 124 -8.01 13.39 -9.32
N SER A 125 -9.24 13.35 -8.86
CA SER A 125 -9.65 12.75 -7.59
C SER A 125 -10.16 11.33 -7.80
N TYR A 126 -9.53 10.38 -7.11
CA TYR A 126 -9.82 8.94 -7.17
C TYR A 126 -10.45 8.48 -5.85
N ASP A 127 -11.67 7.94 -5.89
CA ASP A 127 -12.37 7.37 -4.73
C ASP A 127 -11.77 6.01 -4.36
N MET A 128 -11.14 5.92 -3.18
CA MET A 128 -10.43 4.72 -2.75
C MET A 128 -11.36 3.61 -2.30
N ASN A 129 -12.53 3.92 -1.74
CA ASN A 129 -13.50 2.89 -1.34
C ASN A 129 -13.95 2.08 -2.57
N ARG A 130 -14.28 2.76 -3.67
CA ARG A 130 -14.66 2.11 -4.92
C ARG A 130 -13.53 1.37 -5.64
N MET A 131 -12.30 1.89 -5.52
CA MET A 131 -11.13 1.19 -6.07
C MET A 131 -10.83 -0.09 -5.30
N ALA A 132 -10.93 -0.09 -3.98
CA ALA A 132 -10.69 -1.24 -3.12
C ALA A 132 -11.74 -2.35 -3.30
N GLU A 133 -12.98 -2.02 -3.69
CA GLU A 133 -14.01 -3.03 -4.02
C GLU A 133 -13.64 -3.89 -5.24
N LYS A 134 -12.86 -3.34 -6.18
CA LYS A 134 -12.53 -4.00 -7.46
C LYS A 134 -11.10 -4.55 -7.51
N LYS A 135 -10.23 -4.15 -6.59
CA LYS A 135 -8.81 -4.53 -6.54
C LYS A 135 -8.42 -4.90 -5.12
N VAL A 136 -7.55 -5.88 -4.99
CA VAL A 136 -6.94 -6.20 -3.70
C VAL A 136 -5.90 -5.14 -3.39
N ILE A 137 -6.26 -4.15 -2.58
CA ILE A 137 -5.40 -3.06 -2.15
C ILE A 137 -5.43 -3.05 -0.62
N SER A 138 -4.28 -3.16 0.02
CA SER A 138 -4.19 -3.32 1.47
C SER A 138 -3.91 -2.00 2.19
N ASN A 139 -3.15 -1.11 1.58
CA ASN A 139 -2.63 0.10 2.25
C ASN A 139 -2.56 1.31 1.31
N ALA A 140 -2.27 2.47 1.88
CA ALA A 140 -2.17 3.73 1.16
C ALA A 140 -1.06 3.74 0.11
N TYR A 141 0.08 3.10 0.38
CA TYR A 141 1.18 3.03 -0.57
C TYR A 141 0.79 2.25 -1.84
N GLU A 142 0.21 1.08 -1.68
CA GLU A 142 -0.33 0.29 -2.80
C GLU A 142 -1.42 1.04 -3.56
N SER A 143 -2.27 1.79 -2.85
CA SER A 143 -3.31 2.63 -3.46
C SER A 143 -2.74 3.64 -4.44
N ILE A 144 -1.67 4.32 -4.07
CA ILE A 144 -0.99 5.32 -4.92
C ILE A 144 -0.44 4.65 -6.18
N LEU A 145 0.19 3.48 -6.06
CA LEU A 145 0.78 2.75 -7.19
C LEU A 145 -0.27 2.19 -8.17
N GLN A 146 -1.56 2.14 -7.78
CA GLN A 146 -2.65 1.75 -8.68
C GLN A 146 -3.18 2.91 -9.53
N LEU A 147 -2.73 4.14 -9.29
CA LEU A 147 -3.19 5.32 -10.01
C LEU A 147 -2.52 5.41 -11.38
N PRO A 148 -3.26 5.81 -12.43
CA PRO A 148 -2.70 6.01 -13.75
C PRO A 148 -1.53 7.02 -13.74
N GLY A 149 -0.43 6.65 -14.39
CA GLY A 149 0.76 7.47 -14.51
C GLY A 149 1.67 7.49 -13.28
N VAL A 150 1.29 6.86 -12.18
CA VAL A 150 2.14 6.72 -11.00
C VAL A 150 2.96 5.45 -11.10
N VAL A 151 4.27 5.56 -10.91
CA VAL A 151 5.20 4.42 -10.91
C VAL A 151 6.23 4.58 -9.79
N GLU A 152 6.74 3.46 -9.31
CA GLU A 152 7.89 3.44 -8.41
C GLU A 152 9.18 3.26 -9.21
N GLN A 153 10.11 4.19 -9.06
CA GLN A 153 11.44 4.12 -9.66
C GLN A 153 12.49 4.34 -8.58
N ASN A 154 13.44 3.40 -8.46
CA ASN A 154 14.54 3.48 -7.48
C ASN A 154 14.07 3.76 -6.04
N GLY A 155 12.96 3.18 -5.64
CA GLY A 155 12.38 3.37 -4.31
C GLY A 155 11.71 4.74 -4.09
N SER A 156 11.42 5.48 -5.17
CA SER A 156 10.70 6.75 -5.13
C SER A 156 9.45 6.70 -5.99
N ILE A 157 8.35 7.26 -5.49
CA ILE A 157 7.13 7.45 -6.27
C ILE A 157 7.36 8.57 -7.26
N THR A 158 7.05 8.32 -8.53
CA THR A 158 7.15 9.28 -9.62
C THR A 158 5.83 9.36 -10.37
N LEU A 159 5.57 10.49 -11.01
CA LEU A 159 4.38 10.70 -11.85
C LEU A 159 4.83 10.95 -13.29
N ALA A 160 4.33 10.15 -14.22
CA ALA A 160 4.68 10.27 -15.64
C ALA A 160 4.38 11.69 -16.16
N GLY A 161 5.36 12.31 -16.79
CA GLY A 161 5.26 13.68 -17.30
C GLY A 161 5.56 14.78 -16.26
N ALA A 162 6.01 14.44 -15.05
CA ALA A 162 6.42 15.39 -14.03
C ALA A 162 7.89 15.25 -13.64
N ASN A 163 8.57 16.35 -13.36
CA ASN A 163 9.97 16.38 -12.87
C ASN A 163 10.07 16.20 -11.36
N GLY A 164 9.33 15.23 -10.79
CA GLY A 164 9.21 15.00 -9.38
C GLY A 164 7.77 15.17 -8.90
N VAL A 165 7.47 14.56 -7.77
CA VAL A 165 6.14 14.62 -7.16
C VAL A 165 6.27 14.83 -5.65
N SER A 166 5.48 15.76 -5.11
CA SER A 166 5.34 15.96 -3.67
C SER A 166 4.15 15.17 -3.17
N ILE A 167 4.32 14.43 -2.06
CA ILE A 167 3.20 13.76 -1.41
C ILE A 167 2.67 14.63 -0.30
N ILE A 168 1.37 14.81 -0.28
CA ILE A 168 0.61 15.66 0.65
C ILE A 168 -0.32 14.77 1.43
N LEU A 169 -0.49 15.03 2.71
CA LEU A 169 -1.47 14.37 3.57
C LEU A 169 -2.52 15.38 4.04
N ASP A 170 -3.80 15.09 3.79
CA ASP A 170 -4.93 15.95 4.17
C ASP A 170 -4.76 17.42 3.75
N GLY A 171 -4.25 17.62 2.52
CA GLY A 171 -4.03 18.96 1.97
C GLY A 171 -2.76 19.66 2.45
N LYS A 172 -1.88 19.01 3.18
CA LYS A 172 -0.67 19.59 3.76
C LYS A 172 0.59 18.84 3.31
N PRO A 173 1.67 19.57 2.93
CA PRO A 173 2.94 18.94 2.63
C PRO A 173 3.50 18.29 3.89
N THR A 174 4.06 17.11 3.74
CA THR A 174 4.72 16.44 4.85
C THR A 174 6.13 16.98 5.04
N THR A 175 6.61 16.95 6.28
CA THR A 175 7.99 17.28 6.61
C THR A 175 8.87 16.03 6.71
N MET A 176 8.28 14.85 6.46
CA MET A 176 8.94 13.54 6.44
C MET A 176 9.83 13.39 5.23
N SER A 177 10.92 12.63 5.35
CA SER A 177 11.64 12.12 4.19
C SER A 177 10.77 11.11 3.42
N ASN A 178 11.06 10.90 2.13
CA ASN A 178 10.31 9.94 1.32
C ASN A 178 10.29 8.53 1.95
N ALA A 179 11.42 8.08 2.52
CA ALA A 179 11.51 6.77 3.15
C ALA A 179 10.55 6.66 4.36
N GLN A 180 10.53 7.67 5.23
CA GLN A 180 9.65 7.71 6.40
C GLN A 180 8.18 7.80 6.00
N LEU A 181 7.88 8.63 4.99
CA LEU A 181 6.54 8.77 4.45
C LEU A 181 6.04 7.45 3.86
N TYR A 182 6.86 6.74 3.10
CA TYR A 182 6.48 5.45 2.51
C TYR A 182 6.21 4.38 3.56
N GLU A 183 6.98 4.33 4.65
CA GLU A 183 6.70 3.42 5.76
C GLU A 183 5.37 3.76 6.46
N LEU A 184 5.08 5.04 6.64
CA LEU A 184 3.77 5.47 7.14
C LEU A 184 2.64 5.05 6.20
N LEU A 185 2.79 5.26 4.88
CA LEU A 185 1.78 4.91 3.88
C LEU A 185 1.56 3.38 3.78
N LYS A 186 2.62 2.58 3.88
CA LYS A 186 2.53 1.11 3.92
C LYS A 186 1.81 0.61 5.18
N SER A 187 1.91 1.35 6.28
CA SER A 187 1.24 1.03 7.53
C SER A 187 -0.19 1.57 7.64
N THR A 188 -0.59 2.47 6.73
CA THR A 188 -1.92 3.07 6.71
C THR A 188 -2.87 2.21 5.88
N PRO A 189 -3.92 1.57 6.49
CA PRO A 189 -4.89 0.76 5.76
C PRO A 189 -5.65 1.58 4.71
N VAL A 190 -6.03 0.94 3.59
CA VAL A 190 -6.83 1.60 2.53
C VAL A 190 -8.18 2.07 3.05
N SER A 191 -8.75 1.38 4.04
CA SER A 191 -10.01 1.76 4.71
C SER A 191 -9.97 3.14 5.37
N ASN A 192 -8.78 3.65 5.64
CA ASN A 192 -8.57 4.99 6.22
C ASN A 192 -8.41 6.07 5.15
N ILE A 193 -8.45 5.72 3.87
CA ILE A 193 -8.30 6.66 2.77
C ILE A 193 -9.68 6.91 2.14
N GLU A 194 -10.08 8.17 2.09
CA GLU A 194 -11.29 8.59 1.38
C GLU A 194 -11.03 8.67 -0.11
N LYS A 195 -10.02 9.47 -0.48
CA LYS A 195 -9.64 9.71 -1.87
C LYS A 195 -8.15 10.03 -2.00
N ILE A 196 -7.62 9.82 -3.20
CA ILE A 196 -6.30 10.29 -3.59
C ILE A 196 -6.45 11.25 -4.77
N GLN A 197 -5.82 12.42 -4.65
CA GLN A 197 -5.88 13.48 -5.66
C GLN A 197 -4.52 13.61 -6.34
N VAL A 198 -4.50 13.48 -7.65
CA VAL A 198 -3.29 13.65 -8.47
C VAL A 198 -3.32 15.01 -9.15
N MET A 199 -2.31 15.82 -8.91
CA MET A 199 -2.15 17.16 -9.46
C MET A 199 -0.85 17.24 -10.26
N TYR A 200 -0.92 17.57 -11.54
CA TYR A 200 0.26 17.82 -12.37
C TYR A 200 0.86 19.20 -12.11
N SER A 201 0.07 20.14 -11.63
CA SER A 201 0.46 21.42 -11.11
C SER A 201 -0.36 21.70 -9.85
N ALA A 202 0.28 21.59 -8.71
CA ALA A 202 -0.40 21.78 -7.43
C ALA A 202 -0.77 23.27 -7.24
N PRO A 203 -2.04 23.57 -6.90
CA PRO A 203 -2.42 24.91 -6.49
C PRO A 203 -1.59 25.41 -5.30
N ALA A 204 -1.35 26.71 -5.24
CA ALA A 204 -0.49 27.34 -4.21
C ALA A 204 -0.96 27.06 -2.77
N LYS A 205 -2.27 26.84 -2.57
CA LYS A 205 -2.88 26.48 -1.28
C LYS A 205 -2.30 25.20 -0.64
N TYR A 206 -1.64 24.36 -1.43
CA TYR A 206 -0.99 23.14 -0.93
C TYR A 206 0.47 23.35 -0.50
N HIS A 207 1.02 24.56 -0.63
CA HIS A 207 2.39 24.92 -0.24
C HIS A 207 3.49 24.04 -0.85
N VAL A 208 3.25 23.50 -2.05
CA VAL A 208 4.21 22.71 -2.83
C VAL A 208 4.32 23.26 -4.25
N ARG A 209 5.41 22.97 -4.92
CA ARG A 209 5.64 23.37 -6.32
C ARG A 209 5.62 22.15 -7.23
N GLY A 210 5.08 22.31 -8.45
CA GLY A 210 5.03 21.25 -9.45
C GLY A 210 3.93 20.24 -9.17
N ALA A 211 4.19 18.96 -9.49
CA ALA A 211 3.21 17.91 -9.32
C ALA A 211 3.09 17.46 -7.86
N ALA A 212 1.87 17.06 -7.47
CA ALA A 212 1.61 16.55 -6.14
C ALA A 212 0.58 15.42 -6.14
N ILE A 213 0.68 14.54 -5.16
CA ILE A 213 -0.31 13.52 -4.84
C ILE A 213 -0.80 13.80 -3.41
N ASN A 214 -2.08 14.16 -3.28
CA ASN A 214 -2.71 14.42 -1.99
C ASN A 214 -3.52 13.20 -1.55
N ILE A 215 -3.19 12.66 -0.40
CA ILE A 215 -3.89 11.56 0.24
C ILE A 215 -4.85 12.16 1.26
N VAL A 216 -6.14 12.00 1.02
CA VAL A 216 -7.19 12.49 1.91
C VAL A 216 -7.67 11.34 2.77
N THR A 217 -7.50 11.47 4.08
CA THR A 217 -7.93 10.45 5.03
C THR A 217 -9.44 10.48 5.22
N GLN A 218 -10.03 9.30 5.46
CA GLN A 218 -11.46 9.17 5.64
C GLN A 218 -11.89 9.73 7.02
N LYS A 219 -12.67 10.80 7.00
CA LYS A 219 -13.28 11.38 8.19
C LYS A 219 -14.78 11.05 8.19
N LYS A 220 -15.16 9.97 8.86
CA LYS A 220 -16.57 9.58 8.98
C LYS A 220 -17.26 10.50 9.98
N LYS A 221 -18.11 11.42 9.50
CA LYS A 221 -19.09 12.13 10.35
C LYS A 221 -20.30 11.22 10.54
N THR A 222 -20.64 10.92 11.77
CA THR A 222 -21.83 10.13 12.11
C THR A 222 -22.66 10.85 13.14
N GLU A 223 -23.99 10.69 13.08
CA GLU A 223 -24.90 11.24 14.06
C GLU A 223 -24.71 10.58 15.44
N ASN A 224 -24.34 9.29 15.46
CA ASN A 224 -24.08 8.55 16.68
C ASN A 224 -22.57 8.27 16.84
N PRO A 225 -22.03 8.37 18.05
CA PRO A 225 -20.65 8.00 18.32
C PRO A 225 -20.38 6.53 17.98
N PHE A 226 -19.26 6.24 17.35
CA PHE A 226 -18.82 4.86 17.11
C PHE A 226 -17.31 4.73 17.27
N LEU A 227 -16.89 3.53 17.63
CA LEU A 227 -15.48 3.11 17.68
C LEU A 227 -15.28 1.98 16.68
N GLN A 228 -14.28 2.15 15.83
CA GLN A 228 -13.85 1.15 14.86
C GLN A 228 -12.39 0.79 15.12
N GLY A 229 -12.03 -0.47 14.97
CA GLY A 229 -10.64 -0.93 15.07
C GLY A 229 -10.31 -1.93 13.98
N GLU A 230 -9.04 -1.95 13.58
CA GLU A 230 -8.47 -2.90 12.65
C GLU A 230 -7.14 -3.40 13.20
N ILE A 231 -6.90 -4.69 13.11
CA ILE A 231 -5.60 -5.31 13.37
C ILE A 231 -5.17 -5.94 12.06
N ASN A 232 -3.96 -5.61 11.62
CA ASN A 232 -3.40 -6.17 10.41
C ASN A 232 -2.06 -6.85 10.71
N GLY A 233 -1.70 -7.79 9.84
CA GLY A 233 -0.41 -8.46 9.90
C GLY A 233 -0.04 -8.99 8.54
N SER A 234 1.24 -8.90 8.19
CA SER A 234 1.78 -9.47 6.98
C SER A 234 3.06 -10.26 7.27
N TYR A 235 3.19 -11.35 6.56
CA TYR A 235 4.37 -12.20 6.54
C TYR A 235 4.89 -12.24 5.11
N ILE A 236 6.18 -11.94 4.94
CA ILE A 236 6.83 -11.94 3.64
C ILE A 236 8.07 -12.82 3.71
N GLN A 237 8.05 -13.95 2.99
CA GLN A 237 9.20 -14.82 2.85
C GLN A 237 9.94 -14.49 1.55
N ARG A 238 11.16 -13.97 1.68
CA ARG A 238 12.13 -13.83 0.58
C ARG A 238 13.35 -14.67 0.93
N HIS A 239 14.57 -14.11 0.83
CA HIS A 239 15.77 -14.79 1.37
C HIS A 239 15.70 -14.90 2.90
N PHE A 240 15.17 -13.89 3.57
CA PHE A 240 14.88 -13.87 5.00
C PHE A 240 13.38 -13.70 5.23
N THR A 241 12.95 -14.12 6.42
CA THR A 241 11.60 -13.85 6.92
C THR A 241 11.49 -12.38 7.31
N ASN A 242 10.45 -11.73 6.84
CA ASN A 242 10.08 -10.37 7.19
C ASN A 242 8.63 -10.37 7.70
N GLY A 243 8.31 -9.45 8.58
CA GLY A 243 6.97 -9.32 9.13
C GLY A 243 6.62 -7.88 9.44
N GLN A 244 5.34 -7.59 9.33
CA GLN A 244 4.75 -6.33 9.74
C GLN A 244 3.46 -6.62 10.48
N GLY A 245 3.18 -5.88 11.55
CA GLY A 245 1.92 -5.92 12.27
C GLY A 245 1.50 -4.52 12.67
N GLY A 246 0.19 -4.29 12.75
CA GLY A 246 -0.33 -2.99 13.11
C GLY A 246 -1.70 -3.03 13.74
N ILE A 247 -2.02 -1.96 14.46
CA ILE A 247 -3.33 -1.70 15.06
C ILE A 247 -3.74 -0.31 14.63
N ASN A 248 -4.98 -0.18 14.18
CA ASN A 248 -5.62 1.07 13.85
C ASN A 248 -6.92 1.18 14.64
N LEU A 249 -7.10 2.30 15.35
CA LEU A 249 -8.32 2.60 16.11
C LEU A 249 -8.84 3.96 15.67
N SER A 250 -10.12 4.07 15.41
CA SER A 250 -10.78 5.32 15.03
C SER A 250 -12.07 5.48 15.84
N TYR A 251 -12.14 6.58 16.57
CA TYR A 251 -13.34 7.04 17.25
C TYR A 251 -13.90 8.23 16.50
N SER A 252 -15.19 8.23 16.25
CA SER A 252 -15.89 9.35 15.62
C SER A 252 -17.21 9.65 16.32
N SER A 253 -17.47 10.94 16.50
CA SER A 253 -18.72 11.50 16.99
C SER A 253 -19.06 12.78 16.19
N PRO A 254 -20.23 13.40 16.37
CA PRO A 254 -20.58 14.61 15.63
C PRO A 254 -19.57 15.77 15.75
N LYS A 255 -18.89 15.86 16.89
CA LYS A 255 -17.95 16.96 17.17
C LYS A 255 -16.50 16.55 17.31
N LEU A 256 -16.22 15.29 17.60
CA LEU A 256 -14.86 14.82 17.89
C LEU A 256 -14.56 13.57 17.07
N SER A 257 -13.47 13.60 16.33
CA SER A 257 -12.85 12.40 15.77
C SER A 257 -11.45 12.23 16.34
N VAL A 258 -11.08 10.99 16.64
CA VAL A 258 -9.73 10.61 17.10
C VAL A 258 -9.30 9.38 16.35
N ASP A 259 -8.09 9.39 15.83
CA ASP A 259 -7.45 8.22 15.18
C ASP A 259 -6.14 7.89 15.88
N PHE A 260 -5.90 6.62 16.05
CA PHE A 260 -4.64 6.07 16.55
C PHE A 260 -4.18 4.95 15.62
N LEU A 261 -2.93 5.03 15.17
CA LEU A 261 -2.28 4.00 14.39
C LEU A 261 -0.93 3.67 15.03
N TYR A 262 -0.68 2.39 15.20
CA TYR A 262 0.64 1.86 15.51
C TYR A 262 0.98 0.73 14.54
N SER A 263 2.19 0.74 13.99
CA SER A 263 2.72 -0.40 13.25
C SER A 263 4.16 -0.69 13.60
N LEU A 264 4.49 -1.97 13.55
CA LEU A 264 5.83 -2.51 13.74
C LEU A 264 6.21 -3.26 12.46
N SER A 265 7.36 -2.93 11.89
CA SER A 265 7.92 -3.59 10.71
C SER A 265 9.31 -4.12 11.03
N ALA A 266 9.51 -5.43 10.90
CA ALA A 266 10.81 -6.08 11.06
C ALA A 266 11.25 -6.61 9.68
N THR A 267 12.31 -6.03 9.14
CA THR A 267 12.81 -6.35 7.80
C THR A 267 14.26 -6.81 7.84
N LYS A 268 14.56 -7.83 7.03
CA LYS A 268 15.92 -8.24 6.70
C LYS A 268 16.01 -8.49 5.21
N SER A 269 16.98 -7.87 4.56
CA SER A 269 17.22 -8.01 3.14
C SER A 269 18.64 -8.50 2.85
N LYS A 270 18.82 -9.14 1.70
CA LYS A 270 20.12 -9.50 1.13
C LYS A 270 20.31 -8.73 -0.16
N THR A 271 21.49 -8.14 -0.30
CA THR A 271 21.95 -7.52 -1.53
C THR A 271 23.04 -8.38 -2.14
N GLN A 272 22.94 -8.59 -3.44
CA GLN A 272 23.96 -9.27 -4.20
C GLN A 272 24.14 -8.51 -5.53
N LEU A 273 25.37 -8.06 -5.77
CA LEU A 273 25.72 -7.30 -6.94
C LEU A 273 27.07 -7.78 -7.46
N ASP A 274 27.11 -8.27 -8.67
CA ASP A 274 28.31 -8.71 -9.35
C ASP A 274 28.61 -7.70 -10.46
N LEU A 275 29.77 -7.06 -10.40
CA LEU A 275 30.21 -6.01 -11.31
C LEU A 275 31.43 -6.49 -12.08
N ALA A 276 31.43 -6.26 -13.39
CA ALA A 276 32.59 -6.37 -14.24
C ALA A 276 32.73 -5.05 -15.02
N THR A 277 33.85 -4.37 -14.83
CA THR A 277 34.12 -3.06 -15.46
C THR A 277 35.46 -3.05 -16.17
N LEU A 278 35.49 -2.38 -17.33
CA LEU A 278 36.69 -2.18 -18.11
C LEU A 278 37.10 -0.70 -18.02
N HIS A 279 38.26 -0.45 -17.44
CA HIS A 279 38.84 0.89 -17.36
C HIS A 279 40.01 1.03 -18.33
N LYS A 280 39.96 2.00 -19.19
CA LYS A 280 41.06 2.33 -20.11
C LYS A 280 41.80 3.54 -19.61
N LEU A 281 43.03 3.33 -19.17
CA LEU A 281 43.93 4.38 -18.66
C LEU A 281 45.27 4.26 -19.41
N ASP A 282 45.76 5.33 -19.97
CA ASP A 282 47.09 5.40 -20.62
C ASP A 282 47.38 4.27 -21.61
N ASN A 283 46.40 3.94 -22.49
CA ASN A 283 46.43 2.82 -23.42
C ASN A 283 46.48 1.41 -22.82
N LYS A 284 46.31 1.28 -21.50
CA LYS A 284 46.13 -0.02 -20.81
C LYS A 284 44.66 -0.22 -20.49
N VAL A 285 44.20 -1.43 -20.60
CA VAL A 285 42.85 -1.85 -20.21
C VAL A 285 42.97 -2.62 -18.89
N TYR A 286 42.22 -2.16 -17.89
CA TYR A 286 42.12 -2.82 -16.61
C TYR A 286 40.70 -3.43 -16.50
N GLU A 287 40.63 -4.71 -16.34
CA GLU A 287 39.39 -5.43 -16.05
C GLU A 287 39.28 -5.56 -14.53
N ILE A 288 38.19 -5.02 -13.98
CA ILE A 288 37.92 -5.06 -12.55
C ILE A 288 36.62 -5.84 -12.37
N GLU A 289 36.74 -6.98 -11.69
CA GLU A 289 35.59 -7.77 -11.23
C GLU A 289 35.40 -7.52 -9.73
N GLN A 290 34.14 -7.39 -9.30
CA GLN A 290 33.81 -7.16 -7.91
C GLN A 290 32.48 -7.85 -7.56
N TYR A 291 32.51 -8.59 -6.48
CA TYR A 291 31.38 -9.36 -5.95
C TYR A 291 30.95 -8.77 -4.60
N ASN A 292 29.85 -8.03 -4.61
CA ASN A 292 29.32 -7.39 -3.40
C ASN A 292 28.21 -8.24 -2.81
N ARG A 293 28.30 -8.52 -1.53
CA ARG A 293 27.33 -9.30 -0.76
C ARG A 293 26.98 -8.54 0.51
N GLY A 294 25.72 -8.21 0.66
CA GLY A 294 25.26 -7.42 1.80
C GLY A 294 24.03 -8.00 2.47
N THR A 295 23.86 -7.65 3.73
CA THR A 295 22.63 -7.85 4.48
C THR A 295 22.27 -6.55 5.18
N LYS A 296 20.99 -6.18 5.18
CA LYS A 296 20.47 -5.07 5.95
C LYS A 296 19.32 -5.57 6.82
N LYS A 297 19.34 -5.23 8.10
CA LYS A 297 18.28 -5.48 9.07
C LYS A 297 17.77 -4.13 9.58
N ASP A 298 16.45 -4.00 9.70
CA ASP A 298 15.82 -2.82 10.26
C ASP A 298 14.57 -3.19 11.05
N LEU A 299 14.32 -2.46 12.13
CA LEU A 299 13.13 -2.55 12.96
C LEU A 299 12.51 -1.15 13.02
N ALA A 300 11.35 -0.97 12.40
CA ALA A 300 10.69 0.32 12.34
C ALA A 300 9.37 0.30 13.12
N HIS A 301 9.18 1.34 13.96
CA HIS A 301 7.92 1.63 14.64
C HIS A 301 7.32 2.88 14.04
N ASN A 302 6.05 2.83 13.65
CA ASN A 302 5.29 3.98 13.20
C ASN A 302 4.13 4.21 14.16
N ILE A 303 4.01 5.43 14.65
CA ILE A 303 2.96 5.86 15.57
C ILE A 303 2.29 7.08 14.98
N ARG A 304 0.97 7.08 14.92
CA ARG A 304 0.18 8.28 14.60
C ARG A 304 -0.98 8.40 15.58
N LEU A 305 -1.14 9.60 16.10
CA LEU A 305 -2.31 10.01 16.91
C LEU A 305 -2.86 11.27 16.29
N GLY A 306 -4.11 11.24 15.84
CA GLY A 306 -4.82 12.37 15.26
C GLY A 306 -6.07 12.68 16.08
N GLY A 307 -6.44 13.96 16.11
CA GLY A 307 -7.70 14.40 16.70
C GLY A 307 -8.23 15.63 15.97
N GLU A 308 -9.53 15.68 15.71
CA GLU A 308 -10.22 16.85 15.15
C GLU A 308 -11.46 17.14 15.97
N TYR A 309 -11.59 18.39 16.41
CA TYR A 309 -12.76 18.88 17.10
C TYR A 309 -13.48 19.92 16.23
N THR A 310 -14.79 19.73 16.02
CA THR A 310 -15.66 20.65 15.30
C THR A 310 -16.47 21.47 16.28
N PHE A 311 -16.29 22.77 16.25
CA PHE A 311 -17.05 23.74 17.08
C PHE A 311 -18.49 23.88 16.56
N ASN A 312 -19.34 24.57 17.37
CA ASN A 312 -20.76 24.79 17.00
C ASN A 312 -20.94 25.68 15.75
N ASN A 313 -19.96 26.53 15.46
CA ASN A 313 -19.91 27.41 14.28
C ASN A 313 -19.25 26.75 13.09
N GLU A 314 -19.09 25.43 13.09
CA GLU A 314 -18.44 24.62 12.05
C GLU A 314 -16.93 24.84 11.89
N ASP A 315 -16.31 25.68 12.71
CA ASP A 315 -14.85 25.77 12.77
C ASP A 315 -14.25 24.47 13.27
N LYS A 316 -13.02 24.18 12.88
CA LYS A 316 -12.34 22.93 13.24
C LYS A 316 -10.96 23.21 13.81
N LEU A 317 -10.61 22.47 14.84
CA LEU A 317 -9.27 22.40 15.40
C LEU A 317 -8.76 20.98 15.28
N SER A 318 -7.64 20.78 14.58
CA SER A 318 -7.03 19.48 14.38
C SER A 318 -5.64 19.45 15.01
N LEU A 319 -5.35 18.38 15.74
CA LEU A 319 -4.03 18.06 16.29
C LEU A 319 -3.60 16.72 15.72
N ALA A 320 -2.35 16.62 15.26
CA ALA A 320 -1.78 15.34 14.87
C ALA A 320 -0.35 15.21 15.40
N TYR A 321 -0.02 14.02 15.86
CA TYR A 321 1.32 13.61 16.22
C TYR A 321 1.69 12.36 15.43
N THR A 322 2.88 12.38 14.81
CA THR A 322 3.42 11.24 14.08
C THR A 322 4.86 10.99 14.54
N ALA A 323 5.19 9.74 14.83
CA ALA A 323 6.57 9.33 15.09
C ALA A 323 6.95 8.14 14.21
N VAL A 324 8.16 8.19 13.67
CA VAL A 324 8.80 7.10 12.93
C VAL A 324 10.13 6.82 13.60
N LEU A 325 10.30 5.61 14.12
CA LEU A 325 11.44 5.23 14.95
C LEU A 325 12.09 3.97 14.37
N SER A 326 13.38 4.01 14.09
CA SER A 326 14.20 2.85 13.73
C SER A 326 15.37 2.75 14.72
N PRO A 327 15.21 2.09 15.87
CA PRO A 327 16.21 2.12 16.95
C PRO A 327 17.37 1.12 16.77
N ASP A 328 17.27 0.12 15.89
CA ASP A 328 18.27 -0.94 15.72
C ASP A 328 18.40 -1.34 14.25
N GLY A 329 18.92 -0.44 13.44
CA GLY A 329 19.25 -0.70 12.04
C GLY A 329 20.69 -1.14 11.88
N LYS A 330 20.92 -2.22 11.10
CA LYS A 330 22.26 -2.77 10.84
C LYS A 330 22.42 -3.13 9.38
N SER A 331 23.61 -2.83 8.83
CA SER A 331 23.98 -3.27 7.50
C SER A 331 25.41 -3.80 7.51
N THR A 332 25.61 -4.93 6.87
CA THR A 332 26.93 -5.50 6.62
C THR A 332 27.09 -5.72 5.13
N GLU A 333 28.16 -5.21 4.55
CA GLU A 333 28.50 -5.35 3.15
C GLU A 333 29.94 -5.88 3.04
N ASN A 334 30.10 -6.98 2.32
CA ASN A 334 31.40 -7.56 1.98
C ASN A 334 31.58 -7.48 0.46
N SER A 335 32.70 -6.94 0.06
CA SER A 335 33.10 -6.84 -1.34
C SER A 335 34.39 -7.59 -1.55
N VAL A 336 34.41 -8.51 -2.50
CA VAL A 336 35.59 -9.27 -2.91
C VAL A 336 35.80 -9.03 -4.39
N GLY A 337 36.98 -8.57 -4.75
CA GLY A 337 37.26 -8.23 -6.14
C GLY A 337 38.72 -8.36 -6.56
N SER A 338 38.96 -8.24 -7.85
CA SER A 338 40.33 -8.30 -8.42
C SER A 338 41.21 -7.10 -8.00
N PHE A 339 40.61 -6.00 -7.54
CA PHE A 339 41.31 -4.77 -7.16
C PHE A 339 41.40 -4.57 -5.66
N SER A 340 40.30 -4.83 -4.93
CA SER A 340 40.26 -4.69 -3.46
C SER A 340 39.27 -5.67 -2.84
N ASN A 341 39.49 -5.91 -1.54
CA ASN A 341 38.53 -6.61 -0.67
C ASN A 341 38.15 -5.68 0.46
N SER A 342 36.84 -5.47 0.66
CA SER A 342 36.36 -4.60 1.70
C SER A 342 35.24 -5.20 2.54
N THR A 343 35.18 -4.77 3.81
CA THR A 343 34.10 -5.02 4.74
C THR A 343 33.57 -3.68 5.24
N ASN A 344 32.28 -3.51 5.23
CA ASN A 344 31.60 -2.28 5.64
C ASN A 344 30.43 -2.62 6.56
N ASN A 345 30.61 -2.42 7.86
CA ASN A 345 29.59 -2.60 8.88
C ASN A 345 29.01 -1.24 9.26
N LYS A 346 27.69 -1.15 9.28
CA LYS A 346 26.96 0.08 9.58
C LYS A 346 25.90 -0.19 10.62
N ASP A 347 25.88 0.57 11.68
CA ASP A 347 24.80 0.65 12.65
C ASP A 347 24.11 2.01 12.49
N PHE A 348 22.78 2.04 12.48
CA PHE A 348 22.03 3.28 12.33
C PHE A 348 20.81 3.29 13.24
N GLU A 349 20.54 4.46 13.79
CA GLU A 349 19.37 4.74 14.60
C GLU A 349 18.74 6.04 14.08
N ASN A 350 17.45 5.98 13.77
CA ASN A 350 16.71 7.14 13.28
C ASN A 350 15.44 7.34 14.11
N SER A 351 15.17 8.58 14.44
CA SER A 351 13.90 8.98 15.05
C SER A 351 13.38 10.26 14.42
N MET A 352 12.09 10.29 14.11
CA MET A 352 11.38 11.47 13.68
C MET A 352 10.12 11.64 14.51
N HIS A 353 9.89 12.85 14.97
CA HIS A 353 8.67 13.27 15.65
C HIS A 353 8.11 14.48 14.92
N ASN A 354 6.86 14.41 14.52
CA ASN A 354 6.15 15.55 13.93
C ASN A 354 4.88 15.83 14.71
N MET A 355 4.63 17.07 15.01
CA MET A 355 3.42 17.54 15.66
C MET A 355 2.83 18.68 14.86
N SER A 356 1.55 18.61 14.53
CA SER A 356 0.84 19.64 13.81
C SER A 356 -0.43 20.07 14.55
N LEU A 357 -0.66 21.38 14.60
CA LEU A 357 -1.88 21.99 15.11
C LEU A 357 -2.47 22.87 14.01
N ASN A 358 -3.72 22.63 13.65
CA ASN A 358 -4.37 23.35 12.56
C ASN A 358 -5.75 23.82 12.97
N TYR A 359 -6.07 25.06 12.63
CA TYR A 359 -7.38 25.65 12.75
C TYR A 359 -7.94 25.94 11.35
N SER A 360 -9.17 25.53 11.10
CA SER A 360 -9.92 25.82 9.88
C SER A 360 -11.25 26.45 10.24
N SER A 361 -11.49 27.66 9.77
CA SER A 361 -12.75 28.37 9.98
C SER A 361 -13.76 28.04 8.87
N HIS A 362 -15.04 28.08 9.20
CA HIS A 362 -16.15 28.00 8.25
C HIS A 362 -16.10 29.10 7.17
N ASN A 363 -15.40 30.19 7.42
CA ASN A 363 -15.19 31.30 6.47
C ASN A 363 -13.96 31.08 5.55
N ASN A 364 -13.52 29.84 5.34
CA ASN A 364 -12.35 29.50 4.50
C ASN A 364 -11.04 30.18 4.96
N PHE A 365 -10.86 30.43 6.25
CA PHE A 365 -9.58 30.82 6.84
C PHE A 365 -8.94 29.58 7.48
N ASN A 366 -7.67 29.34 7.18
CA ASN A 366 -6.88 28.28 7.77
C ASN A 366 -5.61 28.87 8.36
N ALA A 367 -5.20 28.36 9.51
CA ALA A 367 -3.90 28.66 10.11
C ALA A 367 -3.35 27.41 10.80
N GLY A 368 -2.04 27.29 10.84
CA GLY A 368 -1.45 26.13 11.46
C GLY A 368 0.01 26.30 11.85
N VAL A 369 0.44 25.38 12.70
CA VAL A 369 1.82 25.24 13.16
C VAL A 369 2.23 23.79 13.03
N ASP A 370 3.37 23.54 12.37
CA ASP A 370 3.98 22.23 12.28
C ASP A 370 5.38 22.28 12.93
N TYR A 371 5.66 21.32 13.81
CA TYR A 371 6.98 21.11 14.38
C TYR A 371 7.49 19.74 14.03
N THR A 372 8.72 19.64 13.56
CA THR A 372 9.40 18.38 13.28
C THR A 372 10.73 18.34 13.97
N HIS A 373 10.98 17.27 14.68
CA HIS A 373 12.28 16.90 15.23
C HIS A 373 12.75 15.61 14.56
N TYR A 374 13.95 15.64 13.99
CA TYR A 374 14.62 14.47 13.41
C TYR A 374 15.97 14.30 14.05
N ASN A 375 16.31 13.06 14.41
CA ASN A 375 17.62 12.68 14.90
C ASN A 375 18.05 11.40 14.21
N SER A 376 19.26 11.41 13.67
CA SER A 376 19.90 10.25 13.04
C SER A 376 21.28 10.07 13.62
N LEU A 377 21.56 8.86 14.04
CA LEU A 377 22.88 8.41 14.48
C LEU A 377 23.34 7.33 13.50
N PHE A 378 24.54 7.42 13.03
CA PHE A 378 25.12 6.50 12.09
C PHE A 378 26.57 6.21 12.49
N TYR A 379 26.86 4.93 12.69
CA TYR A 379 28.21 4.42 12.91
C TYR A 379 28.62 3.54 11.74
N GLN A 380 29.84 3.69 11.28
CA GLN A 380 30.43 2.88 10.21
C GLN A 380 31.79 2.35 10.66
N ASP A 381 32.01 1.07 10.40
CA ASP A 381 33.31 0.41 10.49
C ASP A 381 33.66 -0.12 9.11
N PHE A 382 34.69 0.49 8.50
CA PHE A 382 35.10 0.21 7.14
C PHE A 382 36.54 -0.26 7.09
N GLN A 383 36.75 -1.38 6.41
CA GLN A 383 38.07 -1.96 6.15
C GLN A 383 38.17 -2.28 4.68
N ASP A 384 39.21 -1.83 4.01
CA ASP A 384 39.50 -2.09 2.60
C ASP A 384 40.98 -2.42 2.41
N SER A 385 41.24 -3.55 1.77
CA SER A 385 42.61 -4.02 1.46
C SER A 385 42.74 -4.14 -0.05
N ARG A 386 43.61 -3.34 -0.62
CA ARG A 386 43.84 -3.28 -2.07
C ARG A 386 45.00 -4.19 -2.48
N THR A 387 45.00 -4.63 -3.74
CA THR A 387 46.05 -5.48 -4.31
C THR A 387 47.42 -4.78 -4.43
N ASP A 388 47.45 -3.44 -4.45
CA ASP A 388 48.66 -2.63 -4.41
C ASP A 388 49.27 -2.47 -3.00
N GLY A 389 48.69 -3.10 -2.00
CA GLY A 389 49.13 -3.05 -0.59
C GLY A 389 48.57 -1.88 0.20
N MET A 390 47.79 -1.02 -0.42
CA MET A 390 47.12 0.08 0.30
C MET A 390 45.98 -0.48 1.17
N ILE A 391 45.92 -0.03 2.41
CA ILE A 391 44.89 -0.40 3.36
C ILE A 391 44.17 0.87 3.81
N ASN A 392 42.84 0.86 3.70
CA ASN A 392 41.97 1.86 4.31
C ASN A 392 41.18 1.19 5.43
N ASP A 393 41.44 1.60 6.66
CA ASP A 393 40.74 1.08 7.83
C ASP A 393 40.37 2.27 8.73
N PHE A 394 39.07 2.51 8.87
CA PHE A 394 38.56 3.62 9.64
C PHE A 394 37.20 3.33 10.26
N THR A 395 36.88 4.05 11.31
CA THR A 395 35.49 4.22 11.78
C THR A 395 34.99 5.62 11.51
N SER A 396 33.68 5.74 11.31
CA SER A 396 33.04 7.04 11.17
C SER A 396 31.79 7.10 12.06
N ASP A 397 31.72 8.16 12.86
CA ASP A 397 30.56 8.52 13.65
C ASP A 397 29.87 9.72 12.99
N SER A 398 28.61 9.58 12.66
CA SER A 398 27.80 10.66 12.08
C SER A 398 26.56 10.90 12.91
N LYS A 399 26.21 12.16 13.08
CA LYS A 399 25.02 12.59 13.79
C LYS A 399 24.37 13.75 13.03
N GLN A 400 23.08 13.59 12.74
CA GLN A 400 22.27 14.69 12.20
C GLN A 400 21.08 14.95 13.13
N LYS A 401 20.83 16.23 13.43
CA LYS A 401 19.64 16.69 14.11
C LYS A 401 19.02 17.81 13.34
N ILE A 402 17.71 17.69 13.04
CA ILE A 402 16.94 18.73 12.39
C ILE A 402 15.77 19.10 13.29
N ASP A 403 15.68 20.37 13.63
CA ASP A 403 14.49 20.96 14.23
C ASP A 403 13.88 21.97 13.27
N ARG A 404 12.60 21.78 12.95
CA ARG A 404 11.89 22.63 11.99
C ARG A 404 10.55 23.03 12.54
N ILE A 405 10.30 24.33 12.55
CA ILE A 405 8.98 24.88 12.86
C ILE A 405 8.46 25.64 11.65
N LYS A 406 7.23 25.38 11.27
CA LYS A 406 6.52 26.05 10.19
C LYS A 406 5.22 26.64 10.72
N VAL A 407 4.96 27.90 10.42
CA VAL A 407 3.72 28.60 10.73
C VAL A 407 3.14 29.12 9.42
N TYR A 408 1.85 28.94 9.21
CA TYR A 408 1.18 29.42 8.01
C TYR A 408 -0.22 29.94 8.29
N ALA A 409 -0.71 30.80 7.41
CA ALA A 409 -2.10 31.25 7.40
C ALA A 409 -2.56 31.49 5.96
N ASP A 410 -3.77 31.03 5.66
CA ASP A 410 -4.40 31.07 4.34
C ASP A 410 -5.82 31.60 4.43
N LYS A 411 -6.25 32.29 3.39
CA LYS A 411 -7.63 32.74 3.24
C LYS A 411 -8.10 32.55 1.80
N SER A 412 -9.33 32.05 1.66
CA SER A 412 -10.04 32.01 0.40
C SER A 412 -11.29 32.89 0.47
N HIS A 413 -11.49 33.73 -0.54
CA HIS A 413 -12.68 34.55 -0.70
C HIS A 413 -13.40 34.17 -2.00
N GLU A 414 -14.66 33.80 -1.86
CA GLU A 414 -15.59 33.67 -2.98
C GLU A 414 -16.27 35.03 -3.17
N PHE A 415 -16.04 35.71 -4.30
CA PHE A 415 -16.55 37.09 -4.49
C PHE A 415 -17.49 37.24 -5.70
N ALA A 416 -17.61 36.22 -6.53
CA ALA A 416 -18.60 36.15 -7.60
C ALA A 416 -18.95 34.68 -7.83
N LYS A 417 -20.08 34.44 -8.55
CA LYS A 417 -20.47 33.11 -8.94
C LYS A 417 -19.31 32.48 -9.73
N ASP A 418 -18.74 31.39 -9.23
CA ASP A 418 -17.64 30.61 -9.84
C ASP A 418 -16.24 31.26 -9.80
N TRP A 419 -16.01 32.33 -9.03
CA TRP A 419 -14.70 32.92 -8.82
C TRP A 419 -14.26 32.85 -7.37
N SER A 420 -13.03 32.40 -7.11
CA SER A 420 -12.40 32.53 -5.80
C SER A 420 -11.02 33.17 -5.88
N PHE A 421 -10.66 33.89 -4.83
CA PHE A 421 -9.35 34.48 -4.63
C PHE A 421 -8.71 33.86 -3.40
N ASN A 422 -7.57 33.21 -3.59
CA ASN A 422 -6.82 32.50 -2.57
C ASN A 422 -5.52 33.25 -2.29
N TYR A 423 -5.20 33.49 -1.02
CA TYR A 423 -3.91 34.07 -0.63
C TYR A 423 -3.47 33.54 0.71
N GLY A 424 -2.17 33.54 0.94
CA GLY A 424 -1.61 33.06 2.19
C GLY A 424 -0.14 33.38 2.32
N ALA A 425 0.35 33.11 3.52
CA ALA A 425 1.76 33.26 3.86
C ALA A 425 2.22 32.11 4.74
N GLU A 426 3.49 31.79 4.63
CA GLU A 426 4.15 30.74 5.41
C GLU A 426 5.53 31.25 5.85
N PHE A 427 5.86 30.97 7.10
CA PHE A 427 7.18 31.13 7.66
C PHE A 427 7.71 29.80 8.15
N THR A 428 8.95 29.46 7.76
CA THR A 428 9.64 28.27 8.25
C THR A 428 10.98 28.67 8.84
N TYR A 429 11.26 28.17 10.03
CA TYR A 429 12.58 28.19 10.67
C TYR A 429 13.06 26.76 10.83
N ALA A 430 14.28 26.48 10.38
CA ALA A 430 14.91 25.19 10.54
C ALA A 430 16.33 25.34 11.08
N THR A 431 16.74 24.39 11.92
CA THR A 431 18.12 24.18 12.31
C THR A 431 18.55 22.80 11.86
N ASP A 432 19.70 22.68 11.25
CA ASP A 432 20.34 21.42 10.86
C ASP A 432 21.72 21.36 11.49
N TYR A 433 21.86 20.52 12.52
CA TYR A 433 23.15 20.16 13.10
C TYR A 433 23.65 18.88 12.47
N ASN A 434 24.82 18.95 11.85
CA ASN A 434 25.45 17.81 11.19
C ASN A 434 26.89 17.67 11.67
N MET A 435 27.21 16.51 12.24
CA MET A 435 28.54 16.14 12.69
C MET A 435 28.96 14.84 12.02
N GLN A 436 30.19 14.80 11.51
CA GLN A 436 30.83 13.59 11.04
C GLN A 436 32.28 13.56 11.52
N LYS A 437 32.69 12.46 12.17
CA LYS A 437 34.05 12.25 12.68
C LYS A 437 34.57 10.94 12.13
N TYR A 438 35.80 11.01 11.61
CA TYR A 438 36.53 9.86 11.15
C TYR A 438 37.69 9.55 12.08
N ASN A 439 37.87 8.27 12.41
CA ASN A 439 38.99 7.77 13.14
C ASN A 439 39.73 6.73 12.29
N SER A 440 40.84 7.11 11.69
CA SER A 440 41.69 6.20 10.92
C SER A 440 42.43 5.23 11.85
N ARG A 441 42.49 3.96 11.46
CA ARG A 441 43.29 2.92 12.07
C ARG A 441 44.57 2.66 11.28
N THR A 442 44.78 3.39 10.20
CA THR A 442 45.97 3.35 9.34
C THR A 442 46.72 4.67 9.45
N GLU A 443 47.91 4.76 8.83
CA GLU A 443 48.69 6.00 8.79
C GLU A 443 48.01 7.14 7.99
N THR A 444 46.88 6.85 7.32
CA THR A 444 46.15 7.86 6.55
C THR A 444 45.42 8.84 7.48
N ASP A 445 45.83 10.10 7.47
CA ASP A 445 45.15 11.14 8.23
C ASP A 445 43.84 11.51 7.59
N MET A 446 42.72 11.21 8.26
CA MET A 446 41.34 11.53 7.83
C MET A 446 40.74 12.70 8.63
N THR A 447 41.47 13.34 9.50
CA THR A 447 40.97 14.44 10.36
C THR A 447 40.48 15.63 9.55
N GLY A 448 41.07 15.88 8.38
CA GLY A 448 40.60 16.90 7.41
C GLY A 448 39.21 16.64 6.83
N SER A 449 38.68 15.43 6.96
CA SER A 449 37.33 15.07 6.52
C SER A 449 36.28 15.22 7.63
N ASN A 450 36.65 15.60 8.85
CA ASN A 450 35.74 15.84 9.94
C ASN A 450 34.89 17.09 9.66
N THR A 451 33.61 16.97 9.91
CA THR A 451 32.62 18.06 9.75
C THR A 451 31.89 18.27 11.08
N ASP A 452 31.68 19.52 11.44
CA ASP A 452 30.81 19.92 12.54
C ASP A 452 30.15 21.24 12.09
N SER A 453 28.88 21.18 11.77
CA SER A 453 28.15 22.30 11.21
C SER A 453 26.77 22.47 11.84
N ASN A 454 26.38 23.71 12.01
CA ASN A 454 25.04 24.07 12.48
C ASN A 454 24.48 25.15 11.55
N ILE A 455 23.54 24.75 10.70
CA ILE A 455 22.93 25.62 9.70
C ILE A 455 21.57 26.07 10.23
N LYS A 456 21.28 27.37 10.07
CA LYS A 456 19.98 27.95 10.37
C LYS A 456 19.38 28.47 9.08
N GLU A 457 18.16 28.07 8.80
CA GLU A 457 17.42 28.48 7.60
C GLU A 457 16.13 29.20 7.98
N TYR A 458 15.85 30.28 7.29
CA TYR A 458 14.64 31.06 7.41
C TYR A 458 14.00 31.16 6.04
N THR A 459 12.78 30.63 5.89
CA THR A 459 12.05 30.67 4.63
C THR A 459 10.76 31.44 4.81
N TYR A 460 10.52 32.40 3.91
CA TYR A 460 9.31 33.21 3.86
C TYR A 460 8.64 32.98 2.51
N ASN A 461 7.42 32.51 2.53
CA ASN A 461 6.63 32.31 1.32
C ASN A 461 5.34 33.12 1.43
N ALA A 462 4.94 33.75 0.33
CA ALA A 462 3.62 34.36 0.18
C ALA A 462 3.09 34.00 -1.21
N TYR A 463 1.79 33.84 -1.32
CA TYR A 463 1.14 33.53 -2.58
C TYR A 463 -0.21 34.22 -2.69
N ALA A 464 -0.66 34.42 -3.93
CA ALA A 464 -1.99 34.83 -4.29
C ALA A 464 -2.41 34.11 -5.58
N GLY A 465 -3.66 33.74 -5.69
CA GLY A 465 -4.18 33.03 -6.85
C GLY A 465 -5.68 33.30 -7.06
N PHE A 466 -6.12 33.16 -8.30
CA PHE A 466 -7.53 33.21 -8.67
C PHE A 466 -7.92 31.87 -9.28
N ASP A 467 -9.06 31.34 -8.86
CA ASP A 467 -9.69 30.17 -9.44
C ASP A 467 -11.04 30.55 -10.05
N LYS A 468 -11.35 29.98 -11.19
CA LYS A 468 -12.67 30.10 -11.83
C LYS A 468 -13.19 28.74 -12.23
N SER A 469 -14.36 28.39 -11.74
CA SER A 469 -15.10 27.21 -12.20
C SER A 469 -15.86 27.54 -13.46
N PHE A 470 -15.55 26.88 -14.57
CA PHE A 470 -16.37 26.92 -15.79
C PHE A 470 -17.45 25.85 -15.62
N THR A 471 -18.71 26.20 -15.91
CA THR A 471 -19.91 25.34 -15.74
C THR A 471 -19.73 23.87 -16.11
N GLU A 472 -20.47 22.99 -15.43
CA GLU A 472 -20.45 21.50 -15.50
C GLU A 472 -20.68 20.84 -16.89
N THR A 473 -20.48 21.54 -17.98
CA THR A 473 -20.75 21.10 -19.34
C THR A 473 -19.47 21.07 -20.20
N PHE A 474 -18.48 20.29 -19.74
CA PHE A 474 -17.43 19.78 -20.63
C PHE A 474 -16.95 18.42 -20.13
#